data_15ad81baf16d34ba0c6aae81bdc058e1
#
_entry.id   15ad81baf16d34ba0c6aae81bdc058e1
#
_cell.length_a   1.000
_cell.length_b   1.000
_cell.length_c   1.000
_cell.angle_alpha   90.00
_cell.angle_beta   90.00
_cell.angle_gamma   90.00
#
_symmetry.space_group_name_H-M   'P 1'
#
loop_
_entity.id
_entity.type
_entity.pdbx_description
1 polymer ?
#
loop_
_entity_poly.entity_id
_entity_poly.type
_entity_poly.pdbx_seq_one_letter_code
_entity_poly.pdbx_strand_id
1 'polypeptide(L)'
;MEVKNFLQGVLSENGFYCVFAAHKETETKVTKFYETIEEVERAAMKFDSSGMDTYFALATFQEPTNRKHDNAYEFKSLFLDLDVGPSKEYATQQEAVGDLRKFCKQLSLPKPLMVNSGRGVHVYWPLTEAVSVDTWLDAAERLKRACSENGFRADPAVTADRSRILRVPHTHNYKEDTPLPTEFLGVEMPQPVVLSEFVQKLGIVMPVTKIDLGTDALYEAYAENSENVFKTIVEKTFAGRGCKQIEFIATKQAEVSEPLWRAGLSIAKFCVDADKAAEKISNRHPDYNEAEMRKKLDEIKGPYTCVRFDELNEGICRDCPLWGEIKSPIVLGKRIRESEGVVSVSAPVQGKKTQKEFDIPEYPKPYFRGVRGGVFMRGSN
;
A
#
# COMPACT_ATOMS: atom_id res chain seq x y z
N MET A 1 -30.62 -6.08 9.46
CA MET A 1 -29.50 -7.04 9.35
C MET A 1 -28.95 -7.30 10.73
N GLU A 2 -28.57 -8.56 11.05
CA GLU A 2 -27.98 -8.92 12.33
C GLU A 2 -26.48 -8.67 12.35
N VAL A 3 -25.93 -8.33 13.52
CA VAL A 3 -24.49 -8.06 13.70
C VAL A 3 -23.66 -9.29 13.34
N LYS A 4 -24.10 -10.48 13.74
CA LYS A 4 -23.45 -11.75 13.40
C LYS A 4 -23.27 -11.90 11.88
N ASN A 5 -24.34 -11.74 11.11
CA ASN A 5 -24.32 -11.87 9.65
C ASN A 5 -23.38 -10.83 9.00
N PHE A 6 -23.36 -9.62 9.54
CA PHE A 6 -22.42 -8.59 9.12
C PHE A 6 -20.97 -9.02 9.36
N LEU A 7 -20.62 -9.41 10.59
CA LEU A 7 -19.26 -9.81 10.93
C LEU A 7 -18.79 -11.01 10.10
N GLN A 8 -19.63 -12.02 9.88
CA GLN A 8 -19.32 -13.15 9.00
C GLN A 8 -19.08 -12.74 7.54
N GLY A 9 -19.76 -11.68 7.09
CA GLY A 9 -19.58 -11.15 5.74
C GLY A 9 -18.28 -10.37 5.54
N VAL A 10 -17.79 -9.68 6.57
CA VAL A 10 -16.64 -8.76 6.45
C VAL A 10 -15.34 -9.28 7.06
N LEU A 11 -15.38 -10.35 7.86
CA LEU A 11 -14.21 -10.96 8.50
C LEU A 11 -13.92 -12.36 7.95
N SER A 12 -12.64 -12.73 7.91
CA SER A 12 -12.21 -14.09 7.58
C SER A 12 -12.73 -15.10 8.61
N GLU A 13 -12.87 -16.35 8.19
CA GLU A 13 -13.21 -17.48 9.07
C GLU A 13 -11.96 -18.04 9.79
N ASN A 14 -10.77 -17.62 9.37
CA ASN A 14 -9.49 -18.07 9.90
C ASN A 14 -8.88 -17.06 10.87
N GLY A 15 -8.18 -17.54 11.89
CA GLY A 15 -7.46 -16.72 12.86
C GLY A 15 -8.34 -16.20 14.01
N PHE A 16 -7.79 -15.33 14.83
CA PHE A 16 -8.45 -14.76 16.00
C PHE A 16 -9.09 -13.41 15.68
N TYR A 17 -10.31 -13.20 16.16
CA TYR A 17 -11.02 -11.92 16.08
C TYR A 17 -10.62 -11.00 17.24
N CYS A 18 -10.63 -9.70 17.02
CA CYS A 18 -10.28 -8.74 18.07
C CYS A 18 -11.38 -7.70 18.28
N VAL A 19 -11.78 -7.54 19.54
CA VAL A 19 -12.63 -6.44 20.01
C VAL A 19 -11.79 -5.49 20.83
N PHE A 20 -11.92 -4.20 20.53
CA PHE A 20 -11.39 -3.10 21.31
C PHE A 20 -12.53 -2.30 21.90
N ALA A 21 -12.45 -1.97 23.21
CA ALA A 21 -13.41 -1.12 23.86
C ALA A 21 -12.71 -0.03 24.68
N ALA A 22 -13.30 1.16 24.73
CA ALA A 22 -12.75 2.29 25.46
C ALA A 22 -13.87 3.05 26.19
N HIS A 23 -13.64 3.36 27.47
CA HIS A 23 -14.56 4.16 28.27
C HIS A 23 -14.04 5.61 28.33
N LYS A 24 -14.90 6.58 27.95
CA LYS A 24 -14.53 8.00 27.86
C LYS A 24 -14.07 8.58 29.19
N GLU A 25 -14.85 8.38 30.25
CA GLU A 25 -14.60 9.03 31.56
C GLU A 25 -13.47 8.37 32.35
N THR A 26 -13.38 7.04 32.31
CA THR A 26 -12.37 6.29 33.10
C THR A 26 -11.08 6.09 32.33
N GLU A 27 -11.02 6.48 31.07
CA GLU A 27 -9.90 6.21 30.14
C GLU A 27 -9.52 4.74 30.01
N THR A 28 -10.36 3.85 30.53
CA THR A 28 -10.13 2.41 30.47
C THR A 28 -10.16 1.92 29.03
N LYS A 29 -9.13 1.19 28.61
CA LYS A 29 -9.01 0.58 27.29
C LYS A 29 -8.86 -0.93 27.44
N VAL A 30 -9.62 -1.67 26.67
CA VAL A 30 -9.63 -3.14 26.68
C VAL A 30 -9.43 -3.65 25.25
N THR A 31 -8.50 -4.58 25.09
CA THR A 31 -8.34 -5.34 23.84
C THR A 31 -8.48 -6.81 24.17
N LYS A 32 -9.40 -7.50 23.50
CA LYS A 32 -9.63 -8.94 23.72
C LYS A 32 -9.75 -9.66 22.39
N PHE A 33 -9.29 -10.90 22.40
CA PHE A 33 -9.33 -11.80 21.23
C PHE A 33 -10.31 -12.93 21.48
N TYR A 34 -10.93 -13.41 20.41
CA TYR A 34 -11.99 -14.41 20.41
C TYR A 34 -11.79 -15.36 19.23
N GLU A 35 -12.30 -16.59 19.38
CA GLU A 35 -12.21 -17.62 18.34
C GLU A 35 -13.46 -17.65 17.45
N THR A 36 -14.58 -17.13 17.92
CA THR A 36 -15.85 -17.19 17.21
C THR A 36 -16.51 -15.82 17.06
N ILE A 37 -17.27 -15.63 15.99
CA ILE A 37 -18.05 -14.41 15.74
C ILE A 37 -19.13 -14.21 16.80
N GLU A 38 -19.71 -15.27 17.32
CA GLU A 38 -20.72 -15.24 18.41
C GLU A 38 -20.13 -14.67 19.70
N GLU A 39 -18.87 -14.98 19.99
CA GLU A 39 -18.17 -14.39 21.14
C GLU A 39 -17.89 -12.91 20.93
N VAL A 40 -17.49 -12.52 19.71
CA VAL A 40 -17.28 -11.12 19.32
C VAL A 40 -18.56 -10.31 19.51
N GLU A 41 -19.69 -10.77 18.95
CA GLU A 41 -20.99 -10.11 19.08
C GLU A 41 -21.40 -9.95 20.54
N ARG A 42 -21.34 -11.03 21.32
CA ARG A 42 -21.67 -11.03 22.75
C ARG A 42 -20.79 -10.09 23.56
N ALA A 43 -19.49 -10.08 23.28
CA ALA A 43 -18.54 -9.19 23.93
C ALA A 43 -18.80 -7.73 23.56
N ALA A 44 -19.08 -7.43 22.29
CA ALA A 44 -19.38 -6.08 21.83
C ALA A 44 -20.63 -5.53 22.52
N MET A 45 -21.73 -6.31 22.58
CA MET A 45 -22.95 -5.89 23.27
C MET A 45 -22.72 -5.70 24.78
N LYS A 46 -21.89 -6.53 25.40
CA LYS A 46 -21.52 -6.38 26.81
C LYS A 46 -20.72 -5.11 27.08
N PHE A 47 -19.74 -4.79 26.24
CA PHE A 47 -18.97 -3.54 26.39
C PHE A 47 -19.85 -2.32 26.16
N ASP A 48 -20.70 -2.34 25.14
CA ASP A 48 -21.65 -1.28 24.87
C ASP A 48 -22.60 -1.03 26.06
N SER A 49 -23.20 -2.10 26.63
CA SER A 49 -24.08 -1.99 27.82
C SER A 49 -23.36 -1.46 29.05
N SER A 50 -22.03 -1.44 29.05
CA SER A 50 -21.20 -0.84 30.11
C SER A 50 -20.75 0.60 29.76
N GLY A 51 -21.35 1.25 28.76
CA GLY A 51 -21.03 2.62 28.34
C GLY A 51 -19.69 2.77 27.62
N MET A 52 -19.18 1.71 26.98
CA MET A 52 -17.89 1.75 26.31
C MET A 52 -18.05 1.88 24.80
N ASP A 53 -17.32 2.80 24.19
CA ASP A 53 -17.08 2.80 22.73
C ASP A 53 -16.54 1.45 22.29
N THR A 54 -17.23 0.76 21.39
CA THR A 54 -16.90 -0.62 21.04
C THR A 54 -16.57 -0.77 19.56
N TYR A 55 -15.45 -1.43 19.28
CA TYR A 55 -14.87 -1.58 17.96
C TYR A 55 -14.48 -3.04 17.71
N PHE A 56 -14.52 -3.45 16.46
CA PHE A 56 -13.91 -4.71 15.99
C PHE A 56 -12.76 -4.41 15.05
N ALA A 57 -11.73 -5.27 15.03
CA ALA A 57 -10.66 -5.17 14.05
C ALA A 57 -11.09 -5.77 12.70
N LEU A 58 -10.64 -5.16 11.61
CA LEU A 58 -10.98 -5.58 10.24
C LEU A 58 -10.14 -6.76 9.76
N ALA A 59 -8.94 -6.95 10.34
CA ALA A 59 -8.13 -8.13 10.18
C ALA A 59 -8.52 -9.21 11.19
N THR A 60 -8.31 -10.48 10.84
CA THR A 60 -8.06 -11.52 11.81
C THR A 60 -6.59 -11.57 12.19
N PHE A 61 -6.22 -12.29 13.24
CA PHE A 61 -4.86 -12.31 13.79
C PHE A 61 -4.33 -13.74 13.92
N GLN A 62 -3.02 -13.92 13.74
CA GLN A 62 -2.37 -15.22 13.88
C GLN A 62 -2.39 -15.71 15.33
N GLU A 63 -2.20 -14.79 16.29
CA GLU A 63 -2.15 -15.08 17.71
C GLU A 63 -3.02 -14.09 18.52
N PRO A 64 -3.64 -14.52 19.63
CA PRO A 64 -4.48 -13.68 20.48
C PRO A 64 -3.67 -12.77 21.43
N THR A 65 -2.59 -12.17 20.96
CA THR A 65 -1.62 -11.45 21.79
C THR A 65 -1.68 -9.94 21.62
N ASN A 66 -1.73 -9.45 20.40
CA ASN A 66 -1.76 -8.03 20.10
C ASN A 66 -2.39 -7.77 18.72
N ARG A 67 -2.77 -6.50 18.49
CA ARG A 67 -3.42 -6.02 17.26
C ARG A 67 -2.46 -5.27 16.33
N LYS A 68 -1.18 -5.58 16.38
CA LYS A 68 -0.19 -4.94 15.51
C LYS A 68 -0.26 -5.52 14.10
N HIS A 69 0.27 -4.76 13.16
CA HIS A 69 0.26 -5.11 11.73
C HIS A 69 1.06 -6.38 11.39
N ASP A 70 2.05 -6.74 12.20
CA ASP A 70 2.86 -7.95 12.06
C ASP A 70 2.12 -9.22 12.52
N ASN A 71 1.10 -9.09 13.35
CA ASN A 71 0.23 -10.17 13.79
C ASN A 71 -1.07 -10.29 12.95
N ALA A 72 -1.34 -9.33 12.06
CA ALA A 72 -2.51 -9.43 11.16
C ALA A 72 -2.37 -10.64 10.24
N TYR A 73 -3.46 -11.38 10.02
CA TYR A 73 -3.45 -12.65 9.29
C TYR A 73 -4.18 -12.56 7.95
N GLU A 74 -5.46 -12.26 7.96
CA GLU A 74 -6.30 -12.20 6.77
C GLU A 74 -7.32 -11.06 6.83
N PHE A 75 -7.79 -10.65 5.65
CA PHE A 75 -8.89 -9.71 5.46
C PHE A 75 -9.95 -10.30 4.53
N LYS A 76 -11.22 -9.98 4.79
CA LYS A 76 -12.37 -10.37 3.93
C LYS A 76 -13.19 -9.16 3.48
N SER A 77 -12.67 -7.94 3.64
CA SER A 77 -13.33 -6.73 3.17
C SER A 77 -12.36 -5.62 2.84
N LEU A 78 -12.69 -4.80 1.83
CA LEU A 78 -12.14 -3.46 1.67
C LEU A 78 -13.06 -2.47 2.39
N PHE A 79 -12.50 -1.38 2.92
CA PHE A 79 -13.26 -0.44 3.72
C PHE A 79 -12.78 1.00 3.58
N LEU A 80 -13.69 1.93 3.90
CA LEU A 80 -13.40 3.37 4.02
C LEU A 80 -14.07 3.90 5.28
N ASP A 81 -13.52 5.00 5.80
CA ASP A 81 -14.14 5.81 6.85
C ASP A 81 -14.40 7.23 6.31
N LEU A 82 -15.64 7.66 6.39
CA LEU A 82 -16.08 8.98 5.95
C LEU A 82 -16.42 9.80 7.18
N ASP A 83 -15.49 10.65 7.57
CA ASP A 83 -15.63 11.53 8.73
C ASP A 83 -16.63 12.66 8.48
N VAL A 84 -17.54 12.87 9.43
CA VAL A 84 -18.57 13.91 9.38
C VAL A 84 -18.52 14.78 10.62
N GLY A 85 -18.60 16.09 10.44
CA GLY A 85 -18.64 17.07 11.53
C GLY A 85 -18.16 18.47 11.12
N PRO A 86 -18.22 19.47 12.02
CA PRO A 86 -17.93 20.88 11.69
C PRO A 86 -16.53 21.16 11.15
N SER A 87 -15.54 20.31 11.53
CA SER A 87 -14.12 20.43 11.09
C SER A 87 -13.67 19.19 10.34
N LYS A 88 -14.61 18.44 9.76
CA LYS A 88 -14.37 17.20 9.02
C LYS A 88 -14.61 17.41 7.52
N GLU A 89 -14.25 16.40 6.74
CA GLU A 89 -14.35 16.42 5.27
C GLU A 89 -15.80 16.61 4.77
N TYR A 90 -16.78 16.14 5.56
CA TYR A 90 -18.21 16.25 5.24
C TYR A 90 -18.97 16.94 6.37
N ALA A 91 -19.91 17.82 5.99
CA ALA A 91 -20.78 18.47 6.96
C ALA A 91 -21.91 17.56 7.45
N THR A 92 -22.39 16.66 6.60
CA THR A 92 -23.48 15.71 6.90
C THR A 92 -23.22 14.31 6.34
N GLN A 93 -23.86 13.29 6.94
CA GLN A 93 -23.81 11.93 6.42
C GLN A 93 -24.46 11.81 5.03
N GLN A 94 -25.50 12.62 4.74
CA GLN A 94 -26.15 12.65 3.43
C GLN A 94 -25.18 13.13 2.35
N GLU A 95 -24.35 14.14 2.65
CA GLU A 95 -23.30 14.61 1.76
C GLU A 95 -22.27 13.52 1.50
N ALA A 96 -21.76 12.89 2.56
CA ALA A 96 -20.79 11.80 2.47
C ALA A 96 -21.30 10.61 1.63
N VAL A 97 -22.55 10.18 1.87
CA VAL A 97 -23.19 9.08 1.10
C VAL A 97 -23.46 9.51 -0.34
N GLY A 98 -23.83 10.78 -0.57
CA GLY A 98 -24.02 11.33 -1.91
C GLY A 98 -22.72 11.31 -2.73
N ASP A 99 -21.62 11.67 -2.12
CA ASP A 99 -20.30 11.69 -2.73
C ASP A 99 -19.78 10.26 -2.98
N LEU A 100 -19.96 9.36 -2.02
CA LEU A 100 -19.66 7.93 -2.19
C LEU A 100 -20.42 7.32 -3.40
N ARG A 101 -21.70 7.66 -3.57
CA ARG A 101 -22.49 7.18 -4.72
C ARG A 101 -21.92 7.67 -6.05
N LYS A 102 -21.47 8.94 -6.13
CA LYS A 102 -20.80 9.49 -7.32
C LYS A 102 -19.50 8.75 -7.59
N PHE A 103 -18.67 8.58 -6.58
CA PHE A 103 -17.41 7.85 -6.68
C PHE A 103 -17.62 6.40 -7.17
N CYS A 104 -18.54 5.66 -6.56
CA CYS A 104 -18.86 4.31 -7.00
C CYS A 104 -19.38 4.27 -8.44
N LYS A 105 -20.23 5.23 -8.83
CA LYS A 105 -20.76 5.32 -10.22
C LYS A 105 -19.65 5.62 -11.21
N GLN A 106 -18.76 6.55 -10.90
CA GLN A 106 -17.65 6.97 -11.77
C GLN A 106 -16.69 5.80 -12.08
N LEU A 107 -16.37 4.98 -11.08
CA LEU A 107 -15.48 3.83 -11.23
C LEU A 107 -16.23 2.51 -11.49
N SER A 108 -17.55 2.55 -11.65
CA SER A 108 -18.39 1.35 -11.80
C SER A 108 -18.19 0.34 -10.67
N LEU A 109 -17.92 0.82 -9.45
CA LEU A 109 -17.77 -0.04 -8.27
C LEU A 109 -19.12 -0.61 -7.84
N PRO A 110 -19.15 -1.82 -7.29
CA PRO A 110 -20.37 -2.40 -6.75
C PRO A 110 -20.87 -1.58 -5.54
N LYS A 111 -22.17 -1.69 -5.26
CA LYS A 111 -22.79 -1.03 -4.11
C LYS A 111 -22.16 -1.56 -2.82
N PRO A 112 -21.59 -0.68 -1.96
CA PRO A 112 -21.03 -1.10 -0.69
C PRO A 112 -22.11 -1.32 0.38
N LEU A 113 -21.74 -2.02 1.44
CA LEU A 113 -22.41 -1.95 2.72
C LEU A 113 -22.01 -0.67 3.44
N MET A 114 -22.94 -0.04 4.12
CA MET A 114 -22.68 1.18 4.88
C MET A 114 -23.22 1.04 6.31
N VAL A 115 -22.44 1.60 7.26
CA VAL A 115 -22.82 1.68 8.68
C VAL A 115 -22.71 3.14 9.10
N ASN A 116 -23.79 3.67 9.65
CA ASN A 116 -23.76 4.91 10.42
C ASN A 116 -22.94 4.66 11.70
N SER A 117 -21.79 5.33 11.87
CA SER A 117 -20.91 5.18 13.03
C SER A 117 -21.29 6.12 14.21
N GLY A 118 -22.52 6.65 14.19
CA GLY A 118 -23.01 7.68 15.09
C GLY A 118 -22.74 9.10 14.56
N ARG A 119 -21.61 9.35 13.90
CA ARG A 119 -21.26 10.65 13.31
C ARG A 119 -20.94 10.52 11.84
N GLY A 120 -19.96 9.65 11.48
CA GLY A 120 -19.52 9.38 10.14
C GLY A 120 -20.19 8.16 9.53
N VAL A 121 -19.64 7.70 8.42
CA VAL A 121 -20.10 6.51 7.70
C VAL A 121 -18.94 5.57 7.44
N HIS A 122 -19.02 4.37 7.98
CA HIS A 122 -18.11 3.29 7.57
C HIS A 122 -18.67 2.61 6.32
N VAL A 123 -17.79 2.31 5.39
CA VAL A 123 -18.12 1.72 4.09
C VAL A 123 -17.37 0.40 3.94
N TYR A 124 -18.04 -0.66 3.47
CA TYR A 124 -17.42 -1.98 3.31
C TYR A 124 -17.76 -2.57 1.96
N TRP A 125 -16.81 -3.21 1.33
CA TRP A 125 -16.98 -4.15 0.22
C TRP A 125 -16.53 -5.53 0.69
N PRO A 126 -17.48 -6.39 1.11
CA PRO A 126 -17.18 -7.77 1.46
C PRO A 126 -16.58 -8.51 0.27
N LEU A 127 -15.56 -9.33 0.49
CA LEU A 127 -14.90 -10.14 -0.53
C LEU A 127 -15.53 -11.54 -0.60
N THR A 128 -15.50 -12.16 -1.78
CA THR A 128 -15.93 -13.55 -1.97
C THR A 128 -15.12 -14.54 -1.15
N GLU A 129 -13.85 -14.22 -0.92
CA GLU A 129 -12.92 -15.03 -0.14
C GLU A 129 -12.01 -14.13 0.71
N ALA A 130 -11.51 -14.67 1.81
CA ALA A 130 -10.47 -14.02 2.59
C ALA A 130 -9.14 -14.02 1.83
N VAL A 131 -8.35 -12.97 2.01
CA VAL A 131 -7.06 -12.82 1.35
C VAL A 131 -5.98 -12.50 2.36
N SER A 132 -4.73 -12.83 2.02
CA SER A 132 -3.57 -12.50 2.84
C SER A 132 -3.43 -10.99 3.03
N VAL A 133 -2.75 -10.59 4.10
CA VAL A 133 -2.46 -9.18 4.42
C VAL A 133 -1.82 -8.44 3.23
N ASP A 134 -0.87 -9.08 2.53
CA ASP A 134 -0.15 -8.43 1.44
C ASP A 134 -1.04 -8.22 0.21
N THR A 135 -1.86 -9.22 -0.13
CA THR A 135 -2.83 -9.13 -1.22
C THR A 135 -3.88 -8.06 -0.93
N TRP A 136 -4.38 -8.01 0.32
CA TRP A 136 -5.32 -6.99 0.74
C TRP A 136 -4.70 -5.59 0.69
N LEU A 137 -3.47 -5.45 1.18
CA LEU A 137 -2.79 -4.15 1.26
C LEU A 137 -2.58 -3.53 -0.13
N ASP A 138 -2.19 -4.33 -1.14
CA ASP A 138 -2.10 -3.85 -2.52
C ASP A 138 -3.45 -3.30 -3.02
N ALA A 139 -4.53 -4.01 -2.77
CA ALA A 139 -5.87 -3.56 -3.16
C ALA A 139 -6.33 -2.32 -2.38
N ALA A 140 -6.05 -2.25 -1.08
CA ALA A 140 -6.40 -1.13 -0.21
C ALA A 140 -5.63 0.14 -0.59
N GLU A 141 -4.33 0.04 -0.92
CA GLU A 141 -3.54 1.17 -1.43
C GLU A 141 -4.03 1.66 -2.80
N ARG A 142 -4.50 0.75 -3.67
CA ARG A 142 -5.14 1.14 -4.93
C ARG A 142 -6.46 1.87 -4.69
N LEU A 143 -7.28 1.39 -3.75
CA LEU A 143 -8.52 2.07 -3.36
C LEU A 143 -8.23 3.46 -2.79
N LYS A 144 -7.25 3.57 -1.90
CA LYS A 144 -6.79 4.85 -1.34
C LYS A 144 -6.35 5.83 -2.43
N ARG A 145 -5.56 5.37 -3.40
CA ARG A 145 -5.13 6.18 -4.54
C ARG A 145 -6.32 6.60 -5.41
N ALA A 146 -7.23 5.68 -5.73
CA ALA A 146 -8.42 5.97 -6.49
C ALA A 146 -9.30 7.03 -5.82
N CYS A 147 -9.42 7.02 -4.47
CA CYS A 147 -10.09 8.07 -3.73
C CYS A 147 -9.42 9.43 -4.00
N SER A 148 -8.11 9.53 -3.83
CA SER A 148 -7.34 10.77 -4.05
C SER A 148 -7.44 11.28 -5.49
N GLU A 149 -7.24 10.41 -6.49
CA GLU A 149 -7.25 10.75 -7.91
C GLU A 149 -8.63 11.22 -8.40
N ASN A 150 -9.71 10.76 -7.76
CA ASN A 150 -11.07 11.16 -8.09
C ASN A 150 -11.64 12.23 -7.15
N GLY A 151 -10.80 12.81 -6.29
CA GLY A 151 -11.21 13.85 -5.34
C GLY A 151 -12.23 13.37 -4.30
N PHE A 152 -12.29 12.07 -4.04
CA PHE A 152 -13.18 11.49 -3.04
C PHE A 152 -12.55 11.56 -1.64
N ARG A 153 -13.26 12.16 -0.71
CA ARG A 153 -12.76 12.55 0.62
C ARG A 153 -12.96 11.46 1.66
N ALA A 154 -12.30 10.31 1.50
CA ALA A 154 -12.20 9.28 2.54
C ALA A 154 -10.94 9.52 3.39
N ASP A 155 -10.95 9.08 4.67
CA ASP A 155 -9.76 9.18 5.52
C ASP A 155 -8.63 8.29 4.98
N PRO A 156 -7.53 8.88 4.46
CA PRO A 156 -6.45 8.12 3.86
C PRO A 156 -5.62 7.35 4.88
N ALA A 157 -5.69 7.70 6.17
CA ALA A 157 -5.01 6.96 7.23
C ALA A 157 -5.73 5.66 7.59
N VAL A 158 -7.02 5.56 7.24
CA VAL A 158 -7.85 4.39 7.54
C VAL A 158 -7.76 3.33 6.44
N THR A 159 -7.84 3.76 5.18
CA THR A 159 -8.13 2.90 4.02
C THR A 159 -7.16 1.73 3.85
N ALA A 160 -5.87 1.91 4.16
CA ALA A 160 -4.84 0.87 4.03
C ALA A 160 -4.17 0.52 5.38
N ASP A 161 -4.85 0.75 6.50
CA ASP A 161 -4.33 0.44 7.83
C ASP A 161 -4.66 -1.01 8.23
N ARG A 162 -3.63 -1.85 8.29
CA ARG A 162 -3.71 -3.26 8.69
C ARG A 162 -4.15 -3.49 10.14
N SER A 163 -4.08 -2.46 10.96
CA SER A 163 -4.46 -2.52 12.37
C SER A 163 -5.79 -1.80 12.68
N ARG A 164 -6.54 -1.43 11.62
CA ARG A 164 -7.77 -0.65 11.76
C ARG A 164 -8.84 -1.37 12.56
N ILE A 165 -9.49 -0.57 13.39
CA ILE A 165 -10.74 -0.95 14.05
C ILE A 165 -11.84 0.01 13.62
N LEU A 166 -13.04 -0.50 13.46
CA LEU A 166 -14.25 0.26 13.19
C LEU A 166 -15.35 -0.13 14.20
N ARG A 167 -16.33 0.76 14.40
CA ARG A 167 -17.41 0.54 15.38
C ARG A 167 -18.25 -0.66 15.00
N VAL A 168 -18.63 -1.43 16.02
CA VAL A 168 -19.60 -2.53 15.84
C VAL A 168 -20.99 -1.94 15.63
N PRO A 169 -21.73 -2.36 14.59
CA PRO A 169 -23.13 -1.96 14.43
C PRO A 169 -24.00 -2.39 15.62
N HIS A 170 -25.10 -1.68 15.87
CA HIS A 170 -26.01 -1.85 16.99
C HIS A 170 -25.38 -1.60 18.37
N THR A 171 -24.23 -0.90 18.41
CA THR A 171 -23.65 -0.32 19.63
C THR A 171 -23.83 1.21 19.61
N HIS A 172 -23.21 1.91 20.55
CA HIS A 172 -23.28 3.36 20.64
C HIS A 172 -21.92 4.02 20.49
N ASN A 173 -21.94 5.26 20.00
CA ASN A 173 -20.79 6.16 19.98
C ASN A 173 -20.89 7.08 21.19
N TYR A 174 -20.04 6.86 22.19
CA TYR A 174 -20.01 7.60 23.45
C TYR A 174 -19.03 8.79 23.45
N LYS A 175 -18.53 9.22 22.29
CA LYS A 175 -17.57 10.34 22.20
C LYS A 175 -18.13 11.65 22.72
N GLU A 176 -19.44 11.87 22.58
CA GLU A 176 -20.14 13.04 23.11
C GLU A 176 -20.98 12.69 24.34
N ASP A 177 -21.58 13.70 24.96
CA ASP A 177 -22.38 13.52 26.17
C ASP A 177 -23.69 12.75 25.91
N THR A 178 -24.22 12.83 24.69
CA THR A 178 -25.35 12.01 24.26
C THR A 178 -24.84 10.88 23.38
N PRO A 179 -24.98 9.60 23.80
CA PRO A 179 -24.61 8.46 22.99
C PRO A 179 -25.41 8.44 21.67
N LEU A 180 -24.73 8.22 20.56
CA LEU A 180 -25.33 8.13 19.24
C LEU A 180 -25.33 6.65 18.78
N PRO A 181 -26.47 6.12 18.29
CA PRO A 181 -26.52 4.73 17.84
C PRO A 181 -25.67 4.50 16.60
N THR A 182 -25.04 3.34 16.52
CA THR A 182 -24.40 2.85 15.30
C THR A 182 -25.33 1.87 14.60
N GLU A 183 -25.67 2.15 13.34
CA GLU A 183 -26.74 1.45 12.65
C GLU A 183 -26.37 1.13 11.20
N PHE A 184 -26.93 0.08 10.65
CA PHE A 184 -26.81 -0.20 9.22
C PHE A 184 -27.58 0.83 8.39
N LEU A 185 -26.96 1.38 7.35
CA LEU A 185 -27.60 2.23 6.34
C LEU A 185 -28.17 1.39 5.18
N GLY A 186 -28.73 0.24 5.48
CA GLY A 186 -29.34 -0.69 4.54
C GLY A 186 -29.86 -1.92 5.26
N VAL A 187 -30.72 -2.68 4.61
CA VAL A 187 -31.39 -3.85 5.21
C VAL A 187 -30.75 -5.18 4.83
N GLU A 188 -29.93 -5.20 3.79
CA GLU A 188 -29.36 -6.43 3.21
C GLU A 188 -27.87 -6.32 3.02
N MET A 189 -27.17 -7.47 3.15
CA MET A 189 -25.78 -7.60 2.73
C MET A 189 -25.68 -7.46 1.21
N PRO A 190 -24.77 -6.63 0.69
CA PRO A 190 -24.48 -6.63 -0.72
C PRO A 190 -23.84 -7.96 -1.14
N GLN A 191 -23.91 -8.27 -2.45
CA GLN A 191 -23.18 -9.42 -2.96
C GLN A 191 -21.67 -9.21 -2.74
N PRO A 192 -20.96 -10.22 -2.22
CA PRO A 192 -19.52 -10.16 -2.08
C PRO A 192 -18.84 -9.94 -3.43
N VAL A 193 -17.71 -9.25 -3.42
CA VAL A 193 -16.98 -8.88 -4.63
C VAL A 193 -15.75 -9.76 -4.81
N VAL A 194 -15.43 -10.11 -6.06
CA VAL A 194 -14.16 -10.72 -6.42
C VAL A 194 -13.09 -9.63 -6.38
N LEU A 195 -12.04 -9.81 -5.58
CA LEU A 195 -11.01 -8.77 -5.34
C LEU A 195 -10.36 -8.31 -6.64
N SER A 196 -10.01 -9.23 -7.54
CA SER A 196 -9.37 -8.89 -8.82
C SER A 196 -10.27 -8.04 -9.73
N GLU A 197 -11.58 -8.30 -9.76
CA GLU A 197 -12.55 -7.51 -10.50
C GLU A 197 -12.74 -6.11 -9.90
N PHE A 198 -12.73 -6.03 -8.57
CA PHE A 198 -12.81 -4.76 -7.87
C PHE A 198 -11.58 -3.90 -8.17
N VAL A 199 -10.38 -4.47 -8.04
CA VAL A 199 -9.12 -3.80 -8.33
C VAL A 199 -9.03 -3.34 -9.79
N GLN A 200 -9.53 -4.13 -10.73
CA GLN A 200 -9.58 -3.74 -12.16
C GLN A 200 -10.41 -2.47 -12.38
N LYS A 201 -11.49 -2.28 -11.63
CA LYS A 201 -12.36 -1.09 -11.74
C LYS A 201 -11.72 0.17 -11.13
N LEU A 202 -10.77 0.02 -10.22
CA LEU A 202 -10.03 1.16 -9.67
C LEU A 202 -9.06 1.82 -10.67
N GLY A 203 -8.96 1.28 -11.89
CA GLY A 203 -8.08 1.74 -12.95
C GLY A 203 -6.84 0.86 -13.08
N ILE A 204 -6.21 0.92 -14.25
CA ILE A 204 -4.94 0.21 -14.50
C ILE A 204 -3.84 0.99 -13.78
N VAL A 205 -3.70 0.77 -12.50
CA VAL A 205 -2.40 0.92 -11.87
C VAL A 205 -1.63 -0.33 -12.30
N MET A 206 -0.60 -0.17 -13.14
CA MET A 206 0.37 -1.24 -13.39
C MET A 206 0.67 -1.89 -12.04
N PRO A 207 0.61 -3.21 -11.93
CA PRO A 207 0.90 -3.85 -10.67
C PRO A 207 2.30 -3.43 -10.25
N VAL A 208 2.38 -2.53 -9.27
CA VAL A 208 3.53 -2.50 -8.41
C VAL A 208 3.42 -3.82 -7.68
N THR A 209 4.01 -4.87 -8.25
CA THR A 209 4.34 -6.05 -7.48
C THR A 209 5.24 -5.52 -6.37
N LYS A 210 4.63 -5.18 -5.23
CA LYS A 210 5.35 -5.20 -3.97
C LYS A 210 5.81 -6.65 -3.79
N ILE A 211 6.94 -6.97 -4.38
CA ILE A 211 7.83 -7.84 -3.68
C ILE A 211 8.31 -6.93 -2.56
N ASP A 212 7.71 -7.07 -1.41
CA ASP A 212 8.25 -6.58 -0.16
C ASP A 212 9.52 -7.40 0.11
N LEU A 213 10.56 -7.08 -0.64
CA LEU A 213 11.89 -7.24 -0.14
C LEU A 213 11.96 -6.14 0.91
N GLY A 214 11.69 -6.52 2.18
CA GLY A 214 11.87 -5.64 3.30
C GLY A 214 13.17 -4.87 3.12
N THR A 215 13.25 -3.67 3.69
CA THR A 215 14.47 -2.85 3.68
C THR A 215 15.71 -3.69 3.96
N ASP A 216 15.59 -4.77 4.72
CA ASP A 216 16.66 -5.69 5.07
C ASP A 216 17.10 -6.58 3.88
N ALA A 217 16.19 -7.09 3.06
CA ALA A 217 16.56 -7.91 1.88
C ALA A 217 17.12 -7.05 0.73
N LEU A 218 16.66 -5.80 0.57
CA LEU A 218 17.32 -4.82 -0.30
C LEU A 218 18.69 -4.44 0.26
N TYR A 219 18.81 -4.28 1.58
CA TYR A 219 20.07 -4.02 2.25
C TYR A 219 21.06 -5.15 2.00
N GLU A 220 20.70 -6.40 2.25
CA GLU A 220 21.56 -7.57 2.01
C GLU A 220 21.94 -7.70 0.53
N ALA A 221 20.99 -7.56 -0.40
CA ALA A 221 21.25 -7.63 -1.83
C ALA A 221 22.16 -6.51 -2.37
N TYR A 222 22.19 -5.34 -1.74
CA TYR A 222 23.00 -4.20 -2.19
C TYR A 222 24.19 -3.90 -1.31
N ALA A 223 24.21 -4.32 -0.03
CA ALA A 223 25.39 -4.22 0.83
C ALA A 223 26.51 -5.15 0.35
N GLU A 224 26.17 -6.30 -0.24
CA GLU A 224 27.14 -7.22 -0.85
C GLU A 224 27.59 -6.80 -2.25
N ASN A 225 26.88 -5.88 -2.94
CA ASN A 225 27.19 -5.42 -4.30
C ASN A 225 27.73 -3.99 -4.29
N SER A 226 28.98 -3.83 -3.89
CA SER A 226 29.73 -2.56 -3.87
C SER A 226 30.03 -1.94 -5.26
N GLU A 227 29.27 -2.30 -6.30
CA GLU A 227 29.54 -1.86 -7.68
C GLU A 227 28.64 -0.70 -8.17
N ASN A 228 27.66 -0.27 -7.36
CA ASN A 228 26.84 0.88 -7.72
C ASN A 228 27.64 2.19 -7.53
N VAL A 229 27.57 3.08 -8.51
CA VAL A 229 28.24 4.39 -8.51
C VAL A 229 27.20 5.48 -8.60
N PHE A 230 27.13 6.36 -7.60
CA PHE A 230 26.15 7.44 -7.58
C PHE A 230 26.34 8.43 -8.76
N LYS A 231 27.59 8.70 -9.11
CA LYS A 231 27.91 9.51 -10.29
C LYS A 231 27.23 8.95 -11.56
N THR A 232 27.21 7.62 -11.74
CA THR A 232 26.55 6.98 -12.89
C THR A 232 25.02 7.18 -12.85
N ILE A 233 24.40 7.14 -11.66
CA ILE A 233 22.97 7.45 -11.49
C ILE A 233 22.70 8.88 -11.97
N VAL A 234 23.50 9.83 -11.52
CA VAL A 234 23.38 11.25 -11.87
C VAL A 234 23.59 11.47 -13.38
N GLU A 235 24.60 10.88 -13.98
CA GLU A 235 24.88 10.98 -15.42
C GLU A 235 23.71 10.45 -16.27
N LYS A 236 23.16 9.28 -15.93
CA LYS A 236 21.96 8.74 -16.58
C LYS A 236 20.73 9.63 -16.39
N THR A 237 20.60 10.23 -15.21
CA THR A 237 19.49 11.13 -14.87
C THR A 237 19.51 12.36 -15.75
N PHE A 238 20.65 13.06 -15.84
CA PHE A 238 20.80 14.25 -16.68
C PHE A 238 20.81 13.94 -18.19
N ALA A 239 21.07 12.70 -18.57
CA ALA A 239 20.90 12.25 -19.95
C ALA A 239 19.43 11.88 -20.31
N GLY A 240 18.45 12.16 -19.42
CA GLY A 240 17.03 11.89 -19.63
C GLY A 240 16.64 10.41 -19.51
N ARG A 241 17.54 9.56 -19.00
CA ARG A 241 17.35 8.10 -18.85
C ARG A 241 17.44 7.64 -17.39
N GLY A 242 17.29 8.55 -16.45
CA GLY A 242 17.46 8.27 -15.05
C GLY A 242 16.26 8.70 -14.20
N CYS A 243 16.51 8.92 -12.91
CA CYS A 243 15.47 9.16 -11.91
C CYS A 243 15.18 10.65 -11.74
N LYS A 244 13.96 11.09 -12.02
CA LYS A 244 13.53 12.48 -11.86
C LYS A 244 13.56 12.98 -10.41
N GLN A 245 13.41 12.10 -9.43
CA GLN A 245 13.55 12.46 -8.02
C GLN A 245 15.01 12.78 -7.68
N ILE A 246 15.98 12.01 -8.21
CA ILE A 246 17.41 12.31 -8.06
C ILE A 246 17.78 13.61 -8.80
N GLU A 247 17.16 13.89 -9.96
CA GLU A 247 17.31 15.16 -10.65
C GLU A 247 16.85 16.33 -9.78
N PHE A 248 15.65 16.22 -9.20
CA PHE A 248 15.09 17.22 -8.30
C PHE A 248 16.00 17.47 -7.10
N ILE A 249 16.41 16.41 -6.39
CA ILE A 249 17.32 16.51 -5.25
C ILE A 249 18.64 17.15 -5.64
N ALA A 250 19.21 16.81 -6.79
CA ALA A 250 20.52 17.34 -7.22
C ALA A 250 20.47 18.82 -7.66
N THR A 251 19.33 19.25 -8.23
CA THR A 251 19.20 20.59 -8.82
C THR A 251 18.54 21.61 -7.89
N LYS A 252 17.64 21.16 -7.02
CA LYS A 252 16.78 22.01 -6.19
C LYS A 252 16.99 21.79 -4.69
N GLN A 253 18.23 21.59 -4.25
CA GLN A 253 18.56 21.24 -2.87
C GLN A 253 17.90 22.14 -1.81
N ALA A 254 17.74 23.44 -2.09
CA ALA A 254 17.11 24.38 -1.17
C ALA A 254 15.58 24.18 -1.01
N GLU A 255 14.93 23.47 -1.95
CA GLU A 255 13.49 23.16 -1.94
C GLU A 255 13.22 21.74 -1.43
N VAL A 256 14.26 20.94 -1.18
CA VAL A 256 14.13 19.53 -0.76
C VAL A 256 13.73 19.48 0.72
N SER A 257 12.66 18.76 1.03
CA SER A 257 12.26 18.51 2.41
C SER A 257 13.21 17.53 3.10
N GLU A 258 13.29 17.59 4.44
CA GLU A 258 14.17 16.68 5.21
C GLU A 258 13.94 15.19 4.88
N PRO A 259 12.70 14.68 4.83
CA PRO A 259 12.47 13.28 4.47
C PRO A 259 12.92 12.90 3.06
N LEU A 260 12.78 13.82 2.10
CA LEU A 260 13.24 13.61 0.72
C LEU A 260 14.77 13.69 0.61
N TRP A 261 15.40 14.58 1.37
CA TRP A 261 16.87 14.63 1.50
C TRP A 261 17.41 13.30 2.03
N ARG A 262 16.81 12.77 3.10
CA ARG A 262 17.12 11.45 3.66
C ARG A 262 16.94 10.33 2.62
N ALA A 263 15.94 10.42 1.76
CA ALA A 263 15.74 9.48 0.66
C ALA A 263 16.90 9.54 -0.36
N GLY A 264 17.35 10.73 -0.72
CA GLY A 264 18.56 10.91 -1.56
C GLY A 264 19.81 10.33 -0.93
N LEU A 265 20.03 10.59 0.36
CA LEU A 265 21.13 10.03 1.13
C LEU A 265 21.10 8.51 1.18
N SER A 266 19.89 7.89 1.18
CA SER A 266 19.74 6.44 1.18
C SER A 266 20.28 5.78 -0.10
N ILE A 267 20.21 6.48 -1.24
CA ILE A 267 20.80 5.98 -2.48
C ILE A 267 22.32 6.21 -2.48
N ALA A 268 22.77 7.38 -2.02
CA ALA A 268 24.20 7.72 -1.97
C ALA A 268 24.98 6.75 -1.06
N LYS A 269 24.45 6.41 0.12
CA LYS A 269 25.09 5.53 1.11
C LYS A 269 25.54 4.19 0.54
N PHE A 270 24.73 3.59 -0.34
CA PHE A 270 24.98 2.26 -0.90
C PHE A 270 25.70 2.30 -2.27
N CYS A 271 26.41 3.37 -2.55
CA CYS A 271 27.28 3.51 -3.70
C CYS A 271 28.76 3.56 -3.28
N VAL A 272 29.66 3.15 -4.17
CA VAL A 272 31.13 3.16 -3.90
C VAL A 272 31.69 4.58 -3.70
N ASP A 273 31.01 5.61 -4.20
CA ASP A 273 31.34 7.01 -4.06
C ASP A 273 30.48 7.73 -3.00
N ALA A 274 30.01 7.00 -1.98
CA ALA A 274 29.02 7.42 -0.99
C ALA A 274 29.30 8.79 -0.35
N ASP A 275 30.52 9.00 0.20
CA ASP A 275 30.86 10.25 0.91
C ASP A 275 30.75 11.46 -0.02
N LYS A 276 31.33 11.36 -1.23
CA LYS A 276 31.28 12.44 -2.23
C LYS A 276 29.86 12.69 -2.73
N ALA A 277 29.10 11.62 -2.87
CA ALA A 277 27.71 11.68 -3.31
C ALA A 277 26.84 12.37 -2.27
N ALA A 278 26.93 11.94 -1.00
CA ALA A 278 26.18 12.50 0.11
C ALA A 278 26.47 14.00 0.30
N GLU A 279 27.74 14.42 0.27
CA GLU A 279 28.13 15.82 0.34
C GLU A 279 27.55 16.63 -0.83
N LYS A 280 27.67 16.11 -2.06
CA LYS A 280 27.23 16.79 -3.28
C LYS A 280 25.74 17.05 -3.34
N ILE A 281 24.91 16.15 -2.83
CA ILE A 281 23.45 16.31 -2.81
C ILE A 281 22.92 17.06 -1.57
N SER A 282 23.82 17.38 -0.63
CA SER A 282 23.48 18.00 0.65
C SER A 282 23.99 19.43 0.81
N ASN A 283 25.10 19.78 0.22
CA ASN A 283 25.88 21.00 0.51
C ASN A 283 25.15 22.33 0.26
N ARG A 284 23.99 22.30 -0.39
CA ARG A 284 23.11 23.47 -0.60
C ARG A 284 21.74 23.32 0.08
N HIS A 285 21.57 22.25 0.88
CA HIS A 285 20.34 22.09 1.65
C HIS A 285 20.35 23.07 2.84
N PRO A 286 19.21 23.73 3.18
CA PRO A 286 19.15 24.72 4.27
C PRO A 286 19.65 24.20 5.62
N ASP A 287 19.33 22.95 5.92
CA ASP A 287 19.70 22.29 7.18
C ASP A 287 21.02 21.50 7.09
N TYR A 288 21.85 21.77 6.05
CA TYR A 288 23.09 21.05 5.88
C TYR A 288 24.09 21.36 7.01
N ASN A 289 24.48 20.31 7.67
CA ASN A 289 25.62 20.25 8.56
C ASN A 289 26.29 18.89 8.36
N GLU A 290 27.60 18.84 8.23
CA GLU A 290 28.33 17.60 7.96
C GLU A 290 28.09 16.53 9.03
N ALA A 291 28.11 16.92 10.32
CA ALA A 291 27.88 16.00 11.43
C ALA A 291 26.46 15.41 11.41
N GLU A 292 25.45 16.25 11.12
CA GLU A 292 24.06 15.82 11.01
C GLU A 292 23.82 14.95 9.77
N MET A 293 24.47 15.27 8.63
CA MET A 293 24.42 14.43 7.45
C MET A 293 25.03 13.04 7.72
N ARG A 294 26.18 12.96 8.40
CA ARG A 294 26.80 11.68 8.77
C ARG A 294 25.93 10.88 9.70
N LYS A 295 25.31 11.51 10.71
CA LYS A 295 24.36 10.87 11.60
C LYS A 295 23.18 10.28 10.84
N LYS A 296 22.59 11.03 9.89
CA LYS A 296 21.51 10.53 9.03
C LYS A 296 21.96 9.33 8.19
N LEU A 297 23.18 9.38 7.62
CA LEU A 297 23.75 8.25 6.90
C LEU A 297 23.84 7.00 7.78
N ASP A 298 24.32 7.13 9.02
CA ASP A 298 24.47 6.00 9.95
C ASP A 298 23.13 5.34 10.27
N GLU A 299 22.07 6.13 10.42
CA GLU A 299 20.71 5.66 10.71
C GLU A 299 20.00 4.96 9.53
N ILE A 300 20.44 5.21 8.29
CA ILE A 300 19.84 4.62 7.09
C ILE A 300 20.24 3.16 6.97
N LYS A 301 19.25 2.26 6.90
CA LYS A 301 19.46 0.81 6.84
C LYS A 301 19.44 0.24 5.41
N GLY A 302 18.85 0.94 4.43
CA GLY A 302 18.75 0.47 3.06
C GLY A 302 18.41 1.58 2.06
N PRO A 303 18.57 1.33 0.74
CA PRO A 303 18.20 2.29 -0.28
C PRO A 303 16.67 2.39 -0.38
N TYR A 304 16.15 3.62 -0.43
CA TYR A 304 14.72 3.84 -0.57
C TYR A 304 14.21 3.42 -1.96
N THR A 305 12.96 2.95 -1.98
CA THR A 305 12.29 2.50 -3.19
C THR A 305 11.70 3.66 -3.98
N CYS A 306 11.41 3.47 -5.28
CA CYS A 306 10.72 4.46 -6.10
C CYS A 306 9.38 4.88 -5.50
N VAL A 307 8.64 3.93 -4.90
CA VAL A 307 7.38 4.21 -4.19
C VAL A 307 7.61 5.18 -3.04
N ARG A 308 8.66 4.95 -2.23
CA ARG A 308 8.97 5.83 -1.11
C ARG A 308 9.38 7.24 -1.55
N PHE A 309 10.07 7.38 -2.67
CA PHE A 309 10.37 8.68 -3.27
C PHE A 309 9.10 9.42 -3.72
N ASP A 310 8.16 8.70 -4.34
CA ASP A 310 6.89 9.28 -4.80
C ASP A 310 6.01 9.74 -3.63
N GLU A 311 5.95 8.97 -2.54
CA GLU A 311 5.26 9.36 -1.29
C GLU A 311 5.83 10.65 -0.67
N LEU A 312 7.15 10.88 -0.78
CA LEU A 312 7.83 12.02 -0.19
C LEU A 312 7.81 13.28 -1.08
N ASN A 313 7.60 13.11 -2.38
CA ASN A 313 7.56 14.19 -3.36
C ASN A 313 6.65 13.79 -4.52
N GLU A 314 5.35 13.90 -4.27
CA GLU A 314 4.29 13.46 -5.18
C GLU A 314 4.32 14.15 -6.54
N GLY A 315 3.92 13.42 -7.57
CA GLY A 315 3.71 13.94 -8.93
C GLY A 315 4.93 13.92 -9.83
N ILE A 316 6.15 13.86 -9.31
CA ILE A 316 7.38 13.80 -10.12
C ILE A 316 7.57 12.45 -10.81
N CYS A 317 7.08 11.38 -10.19
CA CYS A 317 7.19 10.02 -10.72
C CYS A 317 6.09 9.67 -11.73
N ARG A 318 5.06 10.47 -11.91
CA ARG A 318 3.93 10.19 -12.84
C ARG A 318 4.38 9.94 -14.28
N ASP A 319 5.31 10.78 -14.77
CA ASP A 319 5.84 10.71 -16.12
C ASP A 319 7.24 10.08 -16.17
N CYS A 320 7.62 9.32 -15.15
CA CYS A 320 8.92 8.68 -15.10
C CYS A 320 8.90 7.41 -15.97
N PRO A 321 9.73 7.33 -17.05
CA PRO A 321 9.78 6.16 -17.93
C PRO A 321 10.28 4.89 -17.22
N LEU A 322 10.85 5.04 -16.02
CA LEU A 322 11.35 3.93 -15.22
C LEU A 322 10.36 3.51 -14.11
N TRP A 323 9.20 4.18 -14.02
CA TRP A 323 8.19 3.84 -13.03
C TRP A 323 7.64 2.45 -13.29
N GLY A 324 7.74 1.55 -12.31
CA GLY A 324 7.36 0.14 -12.45
C GLY A 324 8.45 -0.76 -13.07
N GLU A 325 9.43 -0.19 -13.78
CA GLU A 325 10.55 -0.96 -14.37
C GLU A 325 11.68 -1.22 -13.36
N ILE A 326 11.89 -0.27 -12.43
CA ILE A 326 12.89 -0.40 -11.38
C ILE A 326 12.26 -0.20 -9.99
N LYS A 327 12.78 -0.90 -8.99
CA LYS A 327 12.29 -0.77 -7.60
C LYS A 327 12.92 0.38 -6.83
N SER A 328 14.14 0.75 -7.18
CA SER A 328 14.90 1.81 -6.53
C SER A 328 15.87 2.45 -7.52
N PRO A 329 16.10 3.77 -7.44
CA PRO A 329 17.07 4.46 -8.29
C PRO A 329 18.50 3.90 -8.21
N ILE A 330 18.84 3.17 -7.15
CA ILE A 330 20.19 2.62 -6.96
C ILE A 330 20.61 1.67 -8.08
N VAL A 331 19.66 0.95 -8.70
CA VAL A 331 19.98 0.01 -9.80
C VAL A 331 20.53 0.70 -11.04
N LEU A 332 20.32 2.01 -11.17
CA LEU A 332 20.88 2.83 -12.25
C LEU A 332 22.40 3.01 -12.10
N GLY A 333 22.94 2.80 -10.89
CA GLY A 333 24.37 2.95 -10.57
C GLY A 333 25.24 1.79 -11.03
N LYS A 334 24.67 0.67 -11.48
CA LYS A 334 25.44 -0.49 -11.89
C LYS A 334 26.44 -0.13 -13.01
N ARG A 335 27.72 -0.39 -12.77
CA ARG A 335 28.75 -0.41 -13.82
C ARG A 335 28.52 -1.65 -14.65
N ILE A 336 28.43 -1.49 -15.97
CA ILE A 336 28.62 -2.60 -16.90
C ILE A 336 30.13 -2.88 -16.81
N ARG A 337 30.53 -4.02 -16.22
CA ARG A 337 31.90 -4.51 -16.40
C ARG A 337 32.05 -4.73 -17.90
N GLU A 338 32.90 -3.97 -18.54
CA GLU A 338 33.48 -4.35 -19.82
C GLU A 338 34.27 -5.61 -19.54
N SER A 339 33.67 -6.79 -19.76
CA SER A 339 34.43 -8.00 -20.03
C SER A 339 35.23 -7.69 -21.27
N GLU A 340 36.55 -7.87 -21.22
CA GLU A 340 37.48 -7.71 -22.33
C GLU A 340 36.87 -8.29 -23.63
N GLY A 341 36.43 -7.43 -24.51
CA GLY A 341 35.77 -7.81 -25.75
C GLY A 341 34.84 -6.67 -26.22
N VAL A 342 35.43 -5.74 -26.95
CA VAL A 342 34.77 -4.61 -27.59
C VAL A 342 33.51 -5.06 -28.31
N VAL A 343 32.33 -4.56 -27.89
CA VAL A 343 31.18 -4.38 -28.78
C VAL A 343 30.65 -2.97 -28.57
N SER A 344 31.08 -2.08 -29.46
CA SER A 344 30.44 -0.81 -29.70
C SER A 344 29.01 -1.03 -30.17
N VAL A 345 28.01 -0.55 -29.43
CA VAL A 345 26.64 -0.47 -29.94
C VAL A 345 26.49 0.85 -30.68
N SER A 346 26.82 0.84 -31.96
CA SER A 346 26.36 1.81 -32.93
C SER A 346 24.91 1.50 -33.33
N ALA A 347 24.14 2.54 -33.69
CA ALA A 347 22.74 2.53 -34.08
C ALA A 347 22.38 1.48 -35.16
N PRO A 348 21.11 1.12 -35.32
CA PRO A 348 20.68 -0.05 -36.06
C PRO A 348 20.88 0.12 -37.55
N VAL A 349 21.72 -0.75 -38.14
CA VAL A 349 21.76 -1.02 -39.58
C VAL A 349 20.98 -2.31 -39.81
N GLN A 350 20.00 -2.24 -40.73
CA GLN A 350 19.25 -3.38 -41.23
C GLN A 350 20.19 -4.45 -41.82
N GLY A 351 19.95 -5.71 -41.50
CA GLY A 351 20.44 -6.79 -42.34
C GLY A 351 20.79 -8.09 -41.65
N LYS A 352 19.98 -9.10 -41.96
CA LYS A 352 20.21 -10.55 -41.92
C LYS A 352 20.21 -11.30 -40.61
N LYS A 353 19.09 -11.99 -40.37
CA LYS A 353 18.88 -13.07 -39.38
C LYS A 353 19.85 -14.24 -39.64
N THR A 354 20.65 -14.56 -38.61
CA THR A 354 21.11 -15.93 -38.38
C THR A 354 20.55 -16.39 -37.04
N GLN A 355 19.60 -17.31 -37.09
CA GLN A 355 19.07 -18.01 -35.94
C GLN A 355 20.18 -18.88 -35.33
N LYS A 356 20.54 -18.58 -34.06
CA LYS A 356 21.13 -19.61 -33.19
C LYS A 356 19.94 -20.27 -32.49
N GLU A 357 19.73 -21.54 -32.81
CA GLU A 357 18.84 -22.42 -32.05
C GLU A 357 19.35 -22.54 -30.62
N PHE A 358 18.52 -22.06 -29.68
CA PHE A 358 18.66 -22.42 -28.28
C PHE A 358 17.78 -23.64 -28.04
N ASP A 359 18.38 -24.73 -27.54
CA ASP A 359 17.66 -25.91 -27.04
C ASP A 359 16.73 -25.46 -25.89
N ILE A 360 15.45 -25.34 -26.17
CA ILE A 360 14.44 -25.01 -25.16
C ILE A 360 13.86 -26.34 -24.68
N PRO A 361 13.89 -26.64 -23.36
CA PRO A 361 13.32 -27.88 -22.83
C PRO A 361 11.85 -28.00 -23.25
N GLU A 362 11.45 -29.21 -23.68
CA GLU A 362 10.04 -29.50 -23.98
C GLU A 362 9.20 -29.45 -22.69
N TYR A 363 8.05 -28.80 -22.74
CA TYR A 363 7.12 -28.81 -21.63
C TYR A 363 6.53 -30.22 -21.43
N PRO A 364 6.34 -30.67 -20.17
CA PRO A 364 5.72 -31.96 -19.91
C PRO A 364 4.28 -32.00 -20.45
N LYS A 365 3.89 -33.09 -21.07
CA LYS A 365 2.49 -33.27 -21.55
C LYS A 365 1.52 -33.10 -20.38
N PRO A 366 0.37 -32.45 -20.58
CA PRO A 366 -0.30 -32.07 -21.83
C PRO A 366 -0.04 -30.62 -22.34
N TYR A 367 1.01 -29.96 -21.90
CA TYR A 367 1.32 -28.58 -22.24
C TYR A 367 2.16 -28.45 -23.51
N PHE A 368 1.95 -27.41 -24.29
CA PHE A 368 2.77 -27.04 -25.46
C PHE A 368 2.90 -25.54 -25.59
N ARG A 369 3.95 -25.09 -26.27
CA ARG A 369 4.20 -23.67 -26.52
C ARG A 369 3.60 -23.25 -27.85
N GLY A 370 2.76 -22.20 -27.82
CA GLY A 370 2.23 -21.61 -29.04
C GLY A 370 3.24 -20.73 -29.76
N VAL A 371 3.04 -20.55 -31.05
CA VAL A 371 3.94 -19.83 -31.97
C VAL A 371 4.21 -18.37 -31.53
N ARG A 372 3.34 -17.78 -30.70
CA ARG A 372 3.47 -16.43 -30.12
C ARG A 372 3.97 -16.41 -28.68
N GLY A 373 4.54 -17.50 -28.17
CA GLY A 373 5.20 -17.54 -26.87
C GLY A 373 4.32 -17.93 -25.67
N GLY A 374 3.03 -18.15 -25.83
CA GLY A 374 2.13 -18.63 -24.76
C GLY A 374 2.27 -20.15 -24.52
N VAL A 375 2.01 -20.60 -23.29
CA VAL A 375 1.91 -22.02 -22.93
C VAL A 375 0.44 -22.42 -22.92
N PHE A 376 0.10 -23.51 -23.62
CA PHE A 376 -1.27 -24.00 -23.79
C PHE A 376 -1.38 -25.45 -23.32
N MET A 377 -2.54 -25.83 -22.80
CA MET A 377 -2.88 -27.21 -22.45
C MET A 377 -3.77 -27.80 -23.55
N ARG A 378 -3.46 -29.01 -24.04
CA ARG A 378 -4.37 -29.72 -24.95
C ARG A 378 -5.61 -30.13 -24.18
N GLY A 379 -6.77 -29.62 -24.58
CA GLY A 379 -8.07 -30.10 -24.10
C GLY A 379 -8.24 -31.59 -24.48
N SER A 380 -8.67 -32.38 -23.53
CA SER A 380 -9.22 -33.70 -23.80
C SER A 380 -10.53 -33.52 -24.56
N ASN A 381 -10.64 -34.08 -25.78
CA ASN A 381 -11.92 -34.27 -26.47
C ASN A 381 -12.81 -35.23 -25.68
#